data_10ad1f5fc1bad1d2f335edb2465b947d
#
_entry.id   10ad1f5fc1bad1d2f335edb2465b947d
#
_cell.length_a   1.000
_cell.length_b   1.000
_cell.length_c   1.000
_cell.angle_alpha   90.00
_cell.angle_beta   90.00
_cell.angle_gamma   90.00
#
_symmetry.space_group_name_H-M   'P 1'
#
loop_
_entity.id
_entity.type
_entity.pdbx_description
1 polymer ?
#
loop_
_entity_poly.entity_id
_entity_poly.type
_entity_poly.pdbx_seq_one_letter_code
_entity_poly.pdbx_strand_id
1 'polypeptide(L)'
;MKIKILSGILLISGVSFFTSCHGDLNVIQPSQFTSLSMWTEESDATSAVNGAYTQFRSAFSDLLNIYGEMRSNWYESGAVNDAFFNRVGTNVLLSGDAGTNWSSIYTTINSANLILKHTPEISFTNEATRNEVMANAYFLRAYCYFTLVRYSVTVRY
;
A
#
# COMPACT_ATOMS: atom_id res chain seq x y z
N MET A 1 -44.25 -51.90 1.42
CA MET A 1 -43.72 -51.31 2.68
C MET A 1 -42.24 -50.94 2.57
N LYS A 2 -41.39 -51.72 1.94
CA LYS A 2 -39.92 -51.45 1.81
C LYS A 2 -39.57 -50.19 1.00
N ILE A 3 -40.34 -49.84 -0.03
CA ILE A 3 -40.07 -48.67 -0.89
C ILE A 3 -40.32 -47.34 -0.15
N LYS A 4 -41.34 -47.28 0.74
CA LYS A 4 -41.63 -46.06 1.54
C LYS A 4 -40.56 -45.78 2.59
N ILE A 5 -39.92 -46.83 3.11
CA ILE A 5 -38.84 -46.70 4.10
C ILE A 5 -37.56 -46.19 3.41
N LEU A 6 -37.27 -46.67 2.21
CA LEU A 6 -36.11 -46.23 1.43
C LEU A 6 -36.24 -44.78 0.98
N SER A 7 -37.43 -44.32 0.62
CA SER A 7 -37.71 -42.95 0.24
C SER A 7 -37.58 -41.98 1.46
N GLY A 8 -37.97 -42.45 2.64
CA GLY A 8 -37.82 -41.66 3.89
C GLY A 8 -36.34 -41.49 4.30
N ILE A 9 -35.52 -42.52 4.16
CA ILE A 9 -34.10 -42.49 4.46
C ILE A 9 -33.35 -41.55 3.49
N LEU A 10 -33.71 -41.54 2.20
CA LEU A 10 -33.13 -40.67 1.19
C LEU A 10 -33.43 -39.18 1.45
N LEU A 11 -34.65 -38.86 1.92
CA LEU A 11 -35.06 -37.51 2.28
C LEU A 11 -34.32 -36.99 3.53
N ILE A 12 -34.11 -37.84 4.54
CA ILE A 12 -33.38 -37.45 5.78
C ILE A 12 -31.89 -37.24 5.49
N SER A 13 -31.28 -38.04 4.60
CA SER A 13 -29.89 -37.87 4.17
C SER A 13 -29.66 -36.58 3.40
N GLY A 14 -30.65 -36.10 2.64
CA GLY A 14 -30.54 -34.85 1.87
C GLY A 14 -30.54 -33.58 2.71
N VAL A 15 -31.20 -33.62 3.87
CA VAL A 15 -31.28 -32.43 4.79
C VAL A 15 -29.98 -32.20 5.59
N SER A 16 -29.18 -33.25 5.81
CA SER A 16 -27.97 -33.18 6.58
C SER A 16 -26.81 -32.43 5.90
N PHE A 17 -26.88 -32.17 4.58
CA PHE A 17 -25.85 -31.45 3.84
C PHE A 17 -25.98 -29.93 3.87
N PHE A 18 -27.05 -29.39 4.43
CA PHE A 18 -27.25 -27.92 4.55
C PHE A 18 -26.85 -27.31 5.87
N THR A 19 -26.28 -28.08 6.79
CA THR A 19 -25.58 -27.48 7.95
C THR A 19 -24.21 -26.96 7.48
N SER A 20 -24.25 -25.92 6.66
CA SER A 20 -23.09 -25.11 6.37
C SER A 20 -22.58 -24.52 7.67
N CYS A 21 -21.30 -24.71 7.96
CA CYS A 21 -20.63 -24.12 9.09
C CYS A 21 -20.95 -22.62 9.14
N HIS A 22 -21.77 -22.19 10.07
CA HIS A 22 -21.82 -20.84 10.56
C HIS A 22 -20.57 -20.65 11.42
N GLY A 23 -19.41 -20.85 10.80
CA GLY A 23 -18.15 -20.44 11.36
C GLY A 23 -18.12 -18.91 11.41
N ASP A 24 -17.87 -18.37 12.56
CA ASP A 24 -17.67 -16.94 12.73
C ASP A 24 -16.46 -16.54 11.85
N LEU A 25 -16.77 -16.02 10.65
CA LEU A 25 -15.75 -15.58 9.67
C LEU A 25 -15.04 -14.29 10.14
N ASN A 26 -15.48 -13.74 11.26
CA ASN A 26 -14.91 -12.56 11.91
C ASN A 26 -13.93 -12.93 13.02
N VAL A 27 -13.16 -14.01 12.87
CA VAL A 27 -12.06 -14.29 13.81
C VAL A 27 -10.99 -13.22 13.62
N ILE A 28 -11.01 -12.23 14.50
CA ILE A 28 -9.91 -11.27 14.63
C ILE A 28 -8.70 -12.06 15.15
N GLN A 29 -7.75 -12.34 14.27
CA GLN A 29 -6.50 -12.96 14.70
C GLN A 29 -5.72 -11.95 15.54
N PRO A 30 -5.39 -12.28 16.81
CA PRO A 30 -4.71 -11.33 17.70
C PRO A 30 -3.34 -10.88 17.20
N SER A 31 -2.78 -11.58 16.21
CA SER A 31 -1.46 -11.31 15.63
C SER A 31 -1.49 -10.55 14.30
N GLN A 32 -2.67 -10.23 13.77
CA GLN A 32 -2.80 -9.46 12.52
C GLN A 32 -3.56 -8.16 12.76
N PHE A 33 -2.92 -7.06 12.39
CA PHE A 33 -3.61 -5.77 12.29
C PHE A 33 -4.66 -5.84 11.18
N THR A 34 -5.92 -5.79 11.58
CA THR A 34 -7.05 -5.65 10.64
C THR A 34 -7.50 -4.20 10.63
N SER A 35 -8.22 -3.79 9.60
CA SER A 35 -8.83 -2.45 9.56
C SER A 35 -9.81 -2.19 10.71
N LEU A 36 -10.27 -3.25 11.40
CA LEU A 36 -11.15 -3.16 12.57
C LEU A 36 -10.39 -3.02 13.91
N SER A 37 -9.14 -3.51 13.97
CA SER A 37 -8.29 -3.47 15.18
C SER A 37 -7.24 -2.37 15.15
N MET A 38 -7.02 -1.76 14.00
CA MET A 38 -6.16 -0.62 13.81
C MET A 38 -6.93 0.68 14.03
N TRP A 39 -6.26 1.73 14.49
CA TRP A 39 -6.82 3.07 14.73
C TRP A 39 -7.60 3.20 16.04
N THR A 40 -7.19 2.45 17.06
CA THR A 40 -7.80 2.50 18.39
C THR A 40 -6.98 3.31 19.39
N GLU A 41 -5.67 3.31 19.24
CA GLU A 41 -4.73 3.94 20.18
C GLU A 41 -3.76 4.90 19.49
N GLU A 42 -3.18 5.82 20.26
CA GLU A 42 -2.14 6.77 19.81
C GLU A 42 -0.93 6.05 19.18
N SER A 43 -0.56 4.89 19.74
CA SER A 43 0.51 4.03 19.21
C SER A 43 0.24 3.51 17.81
N ASP A 44 -1.03 3.28 17.45
CA ASP A 44 -1.41 2.81 16.12
C ASP A 44 -1.14 3.89 15.06
N ALA A 45 -1.53 5.13 15.37
CA ALA A 45 -1.30 6.26 14.48
C ALA A 45 0.20 6.52 14.26
N THR A 46 1.00 6.44 15.33
CA THR A 46 2.46 6.57 15.25
C THR A 46 3.09 5.45 14.44
N SER A 47 2.64 4.21 14.65
CA SER A 47 3.09 3.04 13.88
C SER A 47 2.73 3.14 12.41
N ALA A 48 1.55 3.68 12.10
CA ALA A 48 1.12 3.92 10.72
C ALA A 48 2.02 4.94 10.00
N VAL A 49 2.44 6.01 10.69
CA VAL A 49 3.40 6.98 10.16
C VAL A 49 4.74 6.30 9.85
N ASN A 50 5.26 5.49 10.77
CA ASN A 50 6.51 4.74 10.55
C ASN A 50 6.40 3.78 9.35
N GLY A 51 5.26 3.10 9.21
CA GLY A 51 4.95 2.26 8.07
C GLY A 51 4.92 3.06 6.75
N ALA A 52 4.29 4.24 6.76
CA ALA A 52 4.23 5.12 5.60
C ALA A 52 5.62 5.64 5.19
N TYR A 53 6.50 5.96 6.14
CA TYR A 53 7.91 6.32 5.85
C TYR A 53 8.70 5.15 5.29
N THR A 54 8.43 3.92 5.72
CA THR A 54 9.07 2.72 5.16
C THR A 54 8.68 2.54 3.69
N GLN A 55 7.40 2.73 3.36
CA GLN A 55 6.91 2.70 1.98
C GLN A 55 7.49 3.85 1.15
N PHE A 56 7.52 5.06 1.72
CA PHE A 56 8.14 6.24 1.11
C PHE A 56 9.61 5.97 0.76
N ARG A 57 10.40 5.48 1.71
CA ARG A 57 11.79 5.14 1.47
C ARG A 57 11.94 4.13 0.34
N SER A 58 11.13 3.08 0.31
CA SER A 58 11.14 2.09 -0.76
C SER A 58 10.77 2.69 -2.11
N ALA A 59 9.80 3.60 -2.15
CA ALA A 59 9.37 4.25 -3.39
C ALA A 59 10.44 5.21 -3.95
N PHE A 60 11.22 5.84 -3.09
CA PHE A 60 12.14 6.90 -3.47
C PHE A 60 13.62 6.50 -3.52
N SER A 61 14.02 5.31 -3.03
CA SER A 61 15.42 4.88 -3.01
C SER A 61 16.07 4.92 -4.39
N ASP A 62 15.37 4.44 -5.40
CA ASP A 62 15.88 4.38 -6.77
C ASP A 62 15.39 5.55 -7.63
N LEU A 63 14.19 6.05 -7.32
CA LEU A 63 13.53 7.07 -8.13
C LEU A 63 14.34 8.37 -8.22
N LEU A 64 14.88 8.85 -7.10
CA LEU A 64 15.68 10.07 -7.07
C LEU A 64 16.96 9.92 -7.89
N ASN A 65 17.63 8.78 -7.79
CA ASN A 65 18.86 8.51 -8.55
C ASN A 65 18.54 8.35 -10.03
N ILE A 66 17.55 7.57 -10.39
CA ILE A 66 17.20 7.28 -11.79
C ILE A 66 16.66 8.52 -12.49
N TYR A 67 15.66 9.20 -11.91
CA TYR A 67 14.99 10.31 -12.57
C TYR A 67 15.65 11.66 -12.34
N GLY A 68 16.39 11.83 -11.25
CA GLY A 68 17.13 13.03 -10.94
C GLY A 68 18.54 12.97 -11.54
N GLU A 69 19.40 12.22 -10.93
CA GLU A 69 20.84 12.29 -11.12
C GLU A 69 21.30 11.67 -12.45
N MET A 70 20.79 10.48 -12.80
CA MET A 70 21.22 9.81 -14.05
C MET A 70 20.74 10.55 -15.30
N ARG A 71 19.55 11.16 -15.24
CA ARG A 71 19.02 11.94 -16.38
C ARG A 71 19.65 13.30 -16.53
N SER A 72 20.30 13.81 -15.49
CA SER A 72 21.00 15.10 -15.49
C SER A 72 22.46 15.01 -15.96
N ASN A 73 22.91 13.85 -16.40
CA ASN A 73 24.31 13.58 -16.80
C ASN A 73 25.32 13.64 -15.64
N TRP A 74 24.85 13.59 -14.38
CA TRP A 74 25.75 13.55 -13.23
C TRP A 74 26.34 12.16 -12.99
N TYR A 75 25.68 11.12 -13.50
CA TYR A 75 26.14 9.73 -13.46
C TYR A 75 26.19 9.15 -14.86
N GLU A 76 27.26 8.46 -15.18
CA GLU A 76 27.33 7.58 -16.35
C GLU A 76 26.99 6.16 -15.92
N SER A 77 26.32 5.40 -16.81
CA SER A 77 26.21 3.97 -16.63
C SER A 77 27.63 3.40 -16.67
N GLY A 78 28.07 2.77 -15.58
CA GLY A 78 29.40 2.15 -15.54
C GLY A 78 29.57 1.06 -16.60
N ALA A 79 30.60 0.22 -16.46
CA ALA A 79 30.96 -0.82 -17.42
C ALA A 79 29.89 -1.90 -17.69
N VAL A 80 28.74 -1.84 -17.00
CA VAL A 80 27.60 -2.74 -17.20
C VAL A 80 26.78 -2.22 -18.37
N ASN A 81 26.79 -2.94 -19.47
CA ASN A 81 26.00 -2.63 -20.67
C ASN A 81 24.51 -2.99 -20.41
N ASP A 82 23.86 -2.26 -19.51
CA ASP A 82 22.45 -2.43 -19.17
C ASP A 82 21.59 -1.49 -20.04
N ALA A 83 20.73 -2.09 -20.85
CA ALA A 83 19.88 -1.37 -21.77
C ALA A 83 18.94 -0.37 -21.07
N PHE A 84 18.49 -0.66 -19.84
CA PHE A 84 17.65 0.24 -19.05
C PHE A 84 18.44 1.50 -18.64
N PHE A 85 19.62 1.33 -18.04
CA PHE A 85 20.45 2.47 -17.63
C PHE A 85 20.91 3.32 -18.81
N ASN A 86 21.19 2.71 -19.95
CA ASN A 86 21.49 3.45 -21.19
C ASN A 86 20.31 4.30 -21.65
N ARG A 87 19.07 3.76 -21.57
CA ARG A 87 17.86 4.54 -21.89
C ARG A 87 17.62 5.68 -20.91
N VAL A 88 17.88 5.46 -19.61
CA VAL A 88 17.79 6.51 -18.59
C VAL A 88 18.74 7.66 -18.91
N GLY A 89 20.03 7.35 -19.14
CA GLY A 89 21.07 8.35 -19.43
C GLY A 89 20.83 9.12 -20.74
N THR A 90 20.21 8.48 -21.74
CA THR A 90 19.86 9.12 -23.01
C THR A 90 18.48 9.77 -23.02
N ASN A 91 17.75 9.74 -21.90
CA ASN A 91 16.39 10.24 -21.78
C ASN A 91 15.35 9.58 -22.72
N VAL A 92 15.56 8.31 -23.09
CA VAL A 92 14.67 7.51 -23.95
C VAL A 92 14.03 6.39 -23.13
N LEU A 93 13.19 6.76 -22.16
CA LEU A 93 12.46 5.80 -21.32
C LEU A 93 11.26 5.22 -22.07
N LEU A 94 11.04 3.91 -21.88
CA LEU A 94 9.86 3.20 -22.37
C LEU A 94 8.84 3.03 -21.24
N SER A 95 7.56 2.95 -21.57
CA SER A 95 6.47 2.80 -20.59
C SER A 95 6.56 1.52 -19.75
N GLY A 96 7.32 0.52 -20.18
CA GLY A 96 7.58 -0.72 -19.44
C GLY A 96 8.86 -0.71 -18.61
N ASP A 97 9.63 0.36 -18.61
CA ASP A 97 10.85 0.44 -17.81
C ASP A 97 10.53 0.49 -16.32
N ALA A 98 11.35 -0.19 -15.49
CA ALA A 98 11.10 -0.36 -14.05
C ALA A 98 10.90 0.97 -13.31
N GLY A 99 11.56 2.03 -13.72
CA GLY A 99 11.43 3.36 -13.11
C GLY A 99 10.16 4.12 -13.48
N THR A 100 9.33 3.63 -14.41
CA THR A 100 8.08 4.30 -14.81
C THR A 100 6.87 3.89 -13.98
N ASN A 101 7.05 2.99 -13.02
CA ASN A 101 5.98 2.50 -12.17
C ASN A 101 5.72 3.44 -10.98
N TRP A 102 4.61 4.15 -11.02
CA TRP A 102 4.19 5.08 -9.97
C TRP A 102 3.43 4.42 -8.81
N SER A 103 3.19 3.10 -8.86
CA SER A 103 2.34 2.40 -7.88
C SER A 103 2.84 2.54 -6.44
N SER A 104 4.15 2.48 -6.21
CA SER A 104 4.75 2.64 -4.88
C SER A 104 4.54 4.05 -4.31
N ILE A 105 4.56 5.09 -5.14
CA ILE A 105 4.26 6.47 -4.72
C ILE A 105 2.79 6.58 -4.31
N TYR A 106 1.87 6.01 -5.11
CA TYR A 106 0.44 6.01 -4.78
C TYR A 106 0.14 5.16 -3.54
N THR A 107 0.90 4.09 -3.28
CA THR A 107 0.79 3.34 -2.03
C THR A 107 1.13 4.22 -0.82
N THR A 108 2.18 5.02 -0.90
CA THR A 108 2.54 6.00 0.15
C THR A 108 1.45 7.07 0.32
N ILE A 109 0.90 7.59 -0.77
CA ILE A 109 -0.22 8.55 -0.74
C ILE A 109 -1.44 7.94 -0.05
N ASN A 110 -1.76 6.69 -0.38
CA ASN A 110 -2.89 6.00 0.26
C ASN A 110 -2.68 5.83 1.76
N SER A 111 -1.49 5.43 2.20
CA SER A 111 -1.16 5.33 3.63
C SER A 111 -1.27 6.69 4.33
N ALA A 112 -0.77 7.76 3.73
CA ALA A 112 -0.92 9.11 4.25
C ALA A 112 -2.41 9.52 4.36
N ASN A 113 -3.22 9.19 3.36
CA ASN A 113 -4.66 9.48 3.39
C ASN A 113 -5.39 8.71 4.50
N LEU A 114 -5.02 7.44 4.74
CA LEU A 114 -5.59 6.65 5.85
C LEU A 114 -5.23 7.24 7.21
N ILE A 115 -3.97 7.67 7.40
CA ILE A 115 -3.53 8.36 8.62
C ILE A 115 -4.36 9.64 8.83
N LEU A 116 -4.49 10.48 7.81
CA LEU A 116 -5.25 11.73 7.90
C LEU A 116 -6.74 11.50 8.17
N LYS A 117 -7.29 10.41 7.67
CA LYS A 117 -8.70 10.06 7.87
C LYS A 117 -8.97 9.60 9.30
N HIS A 118 -8.11 8.73 9.84
CA HIS A 118 -8.40 8.04 11.10
C HIS A 118 -7.78 8.71 12.33
N THR A 119 -6.69 9.45 12.20
CA THR A 119 -6.06 10.15 13.35
C THR A 119 -7.02 11.07 14.10
N PRO A 120 -7.98 11.80 13.46
CA PRO A 120 -8.95 12.62 14.19
C PRO A 120 -9.93 11.81 15.08
N GLU A 121 -10.12 10.52 14.78
CA GLU A 121 -11.05 9.62 15.49
C GLU A 121 -10.40 9.00 16.74
N ILE A 122 -9.08 9.09 16.88
CA ILE A 122 -8.30 8.52 17.99
C ILE A 122 -8.18 9.53 19.11
N SER A 123 -8.31 9.06 20.36
CA SER A 123 -8.03 9.86 21.55
C SER A 123 -6.51 9.90 21.78
N PHE A 124 -5.94 11.10 21.80
CA PHE A 124 -4.53 11.31 22.12
C PHE A 124 -4.37 11.87 23.52
N THR A 125 -3.38 11.39 24.25
CA THR A 125 -2.99 11.92 25.55
C THR A 125 -2.23 13.23 25.40
N ASN A 126 -1.53 13.40 24.25
CA ASN A 126 -0.74 14.60 23.93
C ASN A 126 -1.15 15.14 22.56
N GLU A 127 -1.74 16.32 22.54
CA GLU A 127 -2.13 16.99 21.29
C GLU A 127 -0.93 17.32 20.37
N ALA A 128 0.27 17.50 20.93
CA ALA A 128 1.48 17.68 20.14
C ALA A 128 1.82 16.43 19.32
N THR A 129 1.67 15.23 19.89
CA THR A 129 1.86 13.96 19.17
C THR A 129 0.84 13.80 18.03
N ARG A 130 -0.42 14.15 18.29
CA ARG A 130 -1.45 14.14 17.24
C ARG A 130 -1.08 15.06 16.08
N ASN A 131 -0.68 16.28 16.39
CA ASN A 131 -0.26 17.26 15.38
C ASN A 131 0.96 16.80 14.60
N GLU A 132 1.91 16.14 15.25
CA GLU A 132 3.10 15.55 14.61
C GLU A 132 2.69 14.45 13.62
N VAL A 133 1.82 13.52 14.02
CA VAL A 133 1.29 12.46 13.15
C VAL A 133 0.60 13.06 11.92
N MET A 134 -0.25 14.05 12.11
CA MET A 134 -0.95 14.74 11.01
C MET A 134 0.03 15.48 10.09
N ALA A 135 0.99 16.19 10.65
CA ALA A 135 1.99 16.92 9.88
C ALA A 135 2.84 16.00 9.00
N ASN A 136 3.29 14.86 9.55
CA ASN A 136 4.04 13.86 8.81
C ASN A 136 3.21 13.28 7.64
N ALA A 137 1.94 12.99 7.85
CA ALA A 137 1.07 12.49 6.80
C ALA A 137 0.82 13.54 5.69
N TYR A 138 0.62 14.81 6.05
CA TYR A 138 0.53 15.91 5.07
C TYR A 138 1.82 16.07 4.28
N PHE A 139 2.98 16.01 4.94
CA PHE A 139 4.28 16.09 4.29
C PHE A 139 4.48 14.98 3.28
N LEU A 140 4.28 13.72 3.68
CA LEU A 140 4.42 12.56 2.79
C LEU A 140 3.52 12.69 1.56
N ARG A 141 2.26 13.04 1.77
CA ARG A 141 1.30 13.23 0.68
C ARG A 141 1.71 14.35 -0.28
N ALA A 142 2.09 15.49 0.27
CA ALA A 142 2.51 16.64 -0.53
C ALA A 142 3.77 16.34 -1.34
N TYR A 143 4.77 15.71 -0.73
CA TYR A 143 6.01 15.35 -1.40
C TYR A 143 5.79 14.31 -2.50
N CYS A 144 4.95 13.32 -2.27
CA CYS A 144 4.58 12.33 -3.29
C CYS A 144 3.91 13.00 -4.50
N TYR A 145 2.92 13.87 -4.29
CA TYR A 145 2.29 14.59 -5.39
C TYR A 145 3.23 15.54 -6.11
N PHE A 146 4.07 16.27 -5.38
CA PHE A 146 5.10 17.12 -5.97
C PHE A 146 6.04 16.32 -6.90
N THR A 147 6.44 15.14 -6.46
CA THR A 147 7.31 14.26 -7.24
C THR A 147 6.59 13.75 -8.50
N LEU A 148 5.34 13.30 -8.36
CA LEU A 148 4.53 12.88 -9.52
C LEU A 148 4.41 14.00 -10.55
N VAL A 149 4.12 15.22 -10.13
CA VAL A 149 4.03 16.37 -11.06
C VAL A 149 5.36 16.64 -11.75
N ARG A 150 6.47 16.65 -11.00
CA ARG A 150 7.81 16.90 -11.57
C ARG A 150 8.19 15.89 -12.64
N TYR A 151 7.92 14.62 -12.41
CA TYR A 151 8.39 13.54 -13.28
C TYR A 151 7.38 13.16 -14.37
N SER A 152 6.08 13.31 -14.11
CA SER A 152 5.05 13.01 -15.13
C SER A 152 5.01 14.03 -16.27
N VAL A 153 5.33 15.28 -16.01
CA VAL A 153 5.38 16.33 -17.05
C VAL A 153 6.57 16.13 -18.00
N THR A 154 7.59 15.39 -17.58
CA THR A 154 8.82 15.18 -18.36
C THR A 154 8.72 13.99 -19.32
N VAL A 155 7.77 13.08 -19.11
CA VAL A 155 7.47 11.98 -20.04
C VAL A 155 6.42 12.47 -21.03
N ARG A 156 6.85 13.28 -21.99
CA ARG A 156 6.05 13.53 -23.21
C ARG A 156 6.11 12.25 -24.05
N TYR A 157 4.95 11.67 -24.26
CA TYR A 157 4.74 10.59 -25.25
C TYR A 157 5.02 11.11 -26.65
#